data_c620718d0c3c06ed7d40991ff85a2552
#
_entry.id   c620718d0c3c06ed7d40991ff85a2552
#
_cell.length_a   1.000
_cell.length_b   1.000
_cell.length_c   1.000
_cell.angle_alpha   90.00
_cell.angle_beta   90.00
_cell.angle_gamma   90.00
#
_symmetry.space_group_name_H-M   'P 1'
#
loop_
_entity.id
_entity.type
_entity.pdbx_description
1 polymer ?
#
loop_
_entity_poly.entity_id
_entity_poly.type
_entity_poly.pdbx_seq_one_letter_code
_entity_poly.pdbx_strand_id
1 'polypeptide(L)'
;MNLRKYISVIGCCAVLSASAVNDGYTNQDVWSAYEGFNKTFLDSKKYIYKTDTSFPEAVDRWKGAAAIWCQPMYWDMSMNAYRLACKQGDKKRKKEFKELSRKIFEGNKAQYAGFNFHDNNENTGWFIYDDIQWWTITLARAYQLFGDDEYLKLSEASFSRVWYGSEKVGDTGSYDPKKGGMFWQWQPIHNPKPNRPGDGKMACINFPTVVAAMTLYNSVPKNRKPSADKIPLYQTREQYLAKAKEIYEWGVENLFDKQTGRIADSRHG
;
A
#
# COMPACT_ATOMS: atom_id res chain seq x y z
N MET A 1 14.95 -40.52 -43.22
CA MET A 1 15.24 -39.91 -41.92
C MET A 1 13.99 -40.09 -41.06
N ASN A 2 14.07 -40.80 -39.94
CA ASN A 2 12.93 -41.43 -39.28
C ASN A 2 12.27 -40.45 -38.27
N LEU A 3 11.12 -39.89 -38.62
CA LEU A 3 10.35 -38.87 -37.84
C LEU A 3 10.07 -39.31 -36.39
N ARG A 4 9.98 -40.62 -36.14
CA ARG A 4 9.78 -41.20 -34.81
C ARG A 4 10.92 -40.92 -33.82
N LYS A 5 12.17 -40.75 -34.29
CA LYS A 5 13.33 -40.47 -33.43
C LYS A 5 13.32 -39.02 -32.93
N TYR A 6 12.76 -38.07 -33.70
CA TYR A 6 12.68 -36.65 -33.30
C TYR A 6 11.55 -36.42 -32.32
N ILE A 7 10.44 -37.16 -32.43
CA ILE A 7 9.31 -37.02 -31.48
C ILE A 7 9.71 -37.52 -30.08
N SER A 8 10.52 -38.60 -30.01
CA SER A 8 11.03 -39.12 -28.72
C SER A 8 12.00 -38.14 -28.03
N VAL A 9 12.83 -37.42 -28.79
CA VAL A 9 13.77 -36.44 -28.22
C VAL A 9 13.04 -35.20 -27.73
N ILE A 10 12.02 -34.71 -28.45
CA ILE A 10 11.20 -33.56 -28.03
C ILE A 10 10.36 -33.93 -26.80
N GLY A 11 9.83 -35.15 -26.75
CA GLY A 11 9.09 -35.65 -25.59
C GLY A 11 9.95 -35.73 -24.31
N CYS A 12 11.20 -36.23 -24.44
CA CYS A 12 12.14 -36.28 -23.31
C CYS A 12 12.56 -34.87 -22.81
N CYS A 13 12.81 -33.94 -23.73
CA CYS A 13 13.15 -32.56 -23.33
C CYS A 13 11.97 -31.84 -22.66
N ALA A 14 10.74 -32.10 -23.12
CA ALA A 14 9.54 -31.51 -22.49
C ALA A 14 9.25 -32.10 -21.11
N VAL A 15 9.52 -33.40 -20.90
CA VAL A 15 9.37 -34.04 -19.58
C VAL A 15 10.47 -33.60 -18.62
N LEU A 16 11.71 -33.40 -19.08
CA LEU A 16 12.80 -32.89 -18.25
C LEU A 16 12.61 -31.41 -17.87
N SER A 17 12.05 -30.60 -18.75
CA SER A 17 11.70 -29.21 -18.40
C SER A 17 10.48 -29.12 -17.47
N ALA A 18 9.53 -30.06 -17.55
CA ALA A 18 8.39 -30.10 -16.62
C ALA A 18 8.79 -30.60 -15.23
N SER A 19 9.80 -31.47 -15.10
CA SER A 19 10.32 -31.89 -13.79
C SER A 19 11.26 -30.85 -13.13
N ALA A 20 11.88 -29.99 -13.90
CA ALA A 20 12.72 -28.89 -13.38
C ALA A 20 11.95 -27.69 -12.87
N VAL A 21 10.64 -27.61 -13.10
CA VAL A 21 9.75 -26.48 -12.66
C VAL A 21 9.05 -26.80 -11.34
N ASN A 22 9.25 -27.96 -10.74
CA ASN A 22 8.52 -28.41 -9.55
C ASN A 22 9.21 -28.11 -8.20
N ASP A 23 10.32 -27.39 -8.18
CA ASP A 23 10.99 -26.97 -6.94
C ASP A 23 10.50 -25.60 -6.42
N GLY A 24 9.33 -25.14 -6.88
CA GLY A 24 8.70 -23.93 -6.40
C GLY A 24 7.84 -24.16 -5.15
N TYR A 25 7.58 -23.10 -4.39
CA TYR A 25 6.67 -23.14 -3.25
C TYR A 25 5.28 -23.63 -3.65
N THR A 26 4.73 -24.54 -2.85
CA THR A 26 3.38 -25.05 -3.00
C THR A 26 2.35 -24.13 -2.38
N ASN A 27 1.07 -24.31 -2.72
CA ASN A 27 0.00 -23.61 -2.03
C ASN A 27 -0.01 -23.89 -0.51
N GLN A 28 0.41 -25.09 -0.10
CA GLN A 28 0.50 -25.44 1.32
C GLN A 28 1.59 -24.65 2.03
N ASP A 29 2.73 -24.42 1.37
CA ASP A 29 3.79 -23.57 1.94
C ASP A 29 3.32 -22.13 2.15
N VAL A 30 2.56 -21.57 1.19
CA VAL A 30 1.95 -20.24 1.31
C VAL A 30 1.00 -20.18 2.50
N TRP A 31 0.14 -21.21 2.68
CA TRP A 31 -0.76 -21.25 3.84
C TRP A 31 0.01 -21.36 5.17
N SER A 32 0.99 -22.26 5.23
CA SER A 32 1.81 -22.46 6.43
C SER A 32 2.57 -21.19 6.82
N ALA A 33 3.16 -20.50 5.85
CA ALA A 33 3.84 -19.23 6.08
C ALA A 33 2.89 -18.14 6.58
N TYR A 34 1.72 -17.99 5.95
CA TYR A 34 0.73 -17.01 6.34
C TYR A 34 0.15 -17.27 7.75
N GLU A 35 -0.22 -18.51 8.03
CA GLU A 35 -0.75 -18.92 9.35
C GLU A 35 0.32 -18.75 10.45
N GLY A 36 1.56 -19.14 10.15
CA GLY A 36 2.70 -18.95 11.06
C GLY A 36 2.97 -17.48 11.36
N PHE A 37 2.96 -16.62 10.33
CA PHE A 37 3.12 -15.18 10.49
C PHE A 37 2.01 -14.58 11.37
N ASN A 38 0.75 -14.88 11.10
CA ASN A 38 -0.37 -14.38 11.89
C ASN A 38 -0.33 -14.88 13.33
N LYS A 39 -0.04 -16.16 13.56
CA LYS A 39 0.11 -16.72 14.92
C LYS A 39 1.18 -16.00 15.73
N THR A 40 2.24 -15.57 15.06
CA THR A 40 3.41 -14.95 15.71
C THR A 40 3.21 -13.44 15.93
N PHE A 41 2.72 -12.74 14.94
CA PHE A 41 2.75 -11.27 14.94
C PHE A 41 1.38 -10.60 15.08
N LEU A 42 0.26 -11.26 14.76
CA LEU A 42 -1.05 -10.65 14.92
C LEU A 42 -1.46 -10.65 16.40
N ASP A 43 -1.72 -9.46 16.95
CA ASP A 43 -2.42 -9.34 18.22
C ASP A 43 -3.89 -9.71 18.00
N SER A 44 -4.29 -10.89 18.48
CA SER A 44 -5.63 -11.44 18.27
C SER A 44 -6.75 -10.73 19.04
N LYS A 45 -6.42 -9.84 19.97
CA LYS A 45 -7.40 -9.03 20.72
C LYS A 45 -7.68 -7.72 19.97
N LYS A 46 -6.64 -7.07 19.45
CA LYS A 46 -6.71 -5.76 18.80
C LYS A 46 -6.77 -5.85 17.28
N TYR A 47 -6.40 -6.99 16.70
CA TYR A 47 -6.29 -7.21 15.25
C TYR A 47 -5.37 -6.21 14.54
N ILE A 48 -4.26 -5.87 15.19
CA ILE A 48 -3.13 -5.14 14.61
C ILE A 48 -1.85 -5.96 14.77
N TYR A 49 -0.87 -5.73 13.91
CA TYR A 49 0.36 -6.50 13.94
C TYR A 49 1.38 -5.90 14.91
N LYS A 50 2.13 -6.78 15.55
CA LYS A 50 3.25 -6.44 16.44
C LYS A 50 4.52 -6.23 15.65
N THR A 51 5.42 -5.40 16.18
CA THR A 51 6.73 -5.13 15.57
C THR A 51 7.68 -6.32 15.69
N ASP A 52 7.63 -7.05 16.82
CA ASP A 52 8.41 -8.27 17.06
C ASP A 52 7.76 -9.17 18.13
N THR A 53 8.39 -10.28 18.44
CA THR A 53 7.87 -11.31 19.35
C THR A 53 8.07 -11.00 20.82
N SER A 54 8.89 -10.03 21.19
CA SER A 54 9.16 -9.65 22.60
C SER A 54 7.96 -8.93 23.23
N PHE A 55 7.08 -8.35 22.42
CA PHE A 55 5.89 -7.68 22.91
C PHE A 55 4.72 -8.66 23.04
N PRO A 56 4.08 -8.74 24.23
CA PRO A 56 2.90 -9.58 24.43
C PRO A 56 1.68 -9.07 23.65
N GLU A 57 1.58 -7.75 23.46
CA GLU A 57 0.50 -7.07 22.74
C GLU A 57 1.01 -5.89 21.93
N ALA A 58 0.20 -5.44 20.96
CA ALA A 58 0.44 -4.22 20.21
C ALA A 58 -0.29 -3.04 20.88
N VAL A 59 0.43 -2.11 21.49
CA VAL A 59 -0.16 -0.96 22.20
C VAL A 59 -0.17 0.29 21.32
N ASP A 60 1.00 0.80 20.97
CA ASP A 60 1.20 1.96 20.10
C ASP A 60 2.53 1.80 19.34
N ARG A 61 2.90 2.79 18.52
CA ARG A 61 4.12 2.77 17.70
C ARG A 61 5.43 2.63 18.51
N TRP A 62 5.39 2.95 19.79
CA TRP A 62 6.54 2.85 20.71
C TRP A 62 6.48 1.61 21.58
N LYS A 63 5.31 0.97 21.67
CA LYS A 63 5.00 -0.14 22.57
C LYS A 63 4.38 -1.31 21.81
N GLY A 64 5.14 -1.88 20.92
CA GLY A 64 4.86 -3.16 20.31
C GLY A 64 3.98 -3.18 19.07
N ALA A 65 3.31 -2.09 18.68
CA ALA A 65 2.63 -2.04 17.39
C ALA A 65 3.66 -1.92 16.25
N ALA A 66 3.50 -2.69 15.19
CA ALA A 66 4.29 -2.52 13.98
C ALA A 66 4.07 -1.12 13.40
N ALA A 67 5.08 -0.61 12.70
CA ALA A 67 5.04 0.72 12.11
C ALA A 67 3.78 0.94 11.27
N ILE A 68 3.29 2.18 11.29
CA ILE A 68 2.03 2.56 10.63
C ILE A 68 2.01 2.20 9.13
N TRP A 69 3.15 2.25 8.46
CA TRP A 69 3.31 1.87 7.05
C TRP A 69 3.35 0.35 6.82
N CYS A 70 3.71 -0.46 7.83
CA CYS A 70 3.69 -1.91 7.74
C CYS A 70 2.26 -2.48 7.85
N GLN A 71 1.42 -1.87 8.66
CA GLN A 71 0.05 -2.36 8.89
C GLN A 71 -0.77 -2.53 7.61
N PRO A 72 -0.80 -1.57 6.65
CA PRO A 72 -1.52 -1.75 5.39
C PRO A 72 -0.94 -2.87 4.53
N MET A 73 0.38 -3.11 4.56
CA MET A 73 1.01 -4.22 3.83
C MET A 73 0.59 -5.58 4.40
N TYR A 74 0.52 -5.70 5.71
CA TYR A 74 0.05 -6.92 6.38
C TYR A 74 -1.45 -7.14 6.16
N TRP A 75 -2.23 -6.07 6.09
CA TRP A 75 -3.64 -6.18 5.70
C TRP A 75 -3.80 -6.61 4.24
N ASP A 76 -3.01 -6.07 3.31
CA ASP A 76 -3.02 -6.52 1.90
C ASP A 76 -2.60 -8.00 1.77
N MET A 77 -1.68 -8.47 2.61
CA MET A 77 -1.35 -9.89 2.73
C MET A 77 -2.57 -10.74 3.12
N SER A 78 -3.39 -10.29 4.08
CA SER A 78 -4.65 -10.95 4.44
C SER A 78 -5.65 -10.97 3.27
N MET A 79 -5.75 -9.88 2.51
CA MET A 79 -6.58 -9.83 1.31
C MET A 79 -6.06 -10.77 0.20
N ASN A 80 -4.76 -10.93 0.07
CA ASN A 80 -4.17 -11.89 -0.87
C ASN A 80 -4.47 -13.33 -0.48
N ALA A 81 -4.48 -13.65 0.82
CA ALA A 81 -4.93 -14.95 1.32
C ALA A 81 -6.42 -15.20 0.97
N TYR A 82 -7.28 -14.18 1.12
CA TYR A 82 -8.67 -14.28 0.66
C TYR A 82 -8.77 -14.54 -0.85
N ARG A 83 -7.99 -13.82 -1.69
CA ARG A 83 -7.95 -14.02 -3.14
C ARG A 83 -7.51 -15.45 -3.50
N LEU A 84 -6.50 -15.97 -2.80
CA LEU A 84 -6.02 -17.33 -3.00
C LEU A 84 -7.10 -18.36 -2.64
N ALA A 85 -7.78 -18.20 -1.49
CA ALA A 85 -8.90 -19.06 -1.10
C ALA A 85 -10.05 -19.03 -2.12
N CYS A 86 -10.37 -17.86 -2.69
CA CYS A 86 -11.33 -17.74 -3.77
C CYS A 86 -10.90 -18.52 -5.03
N LYS A 87 -9.63 -18.38 -5.44
CA LYS A 87 -9.05 -19.07 -6.60
C LYS A 87 -9.06 -20.59 -6.43
N GLN A 88 -8.85 -21.08 -5.22
CA GLN A 88 -8.86 -22.51 -4.89
C GLN A 88 -10.26 -23.09 -4.66
N GLY A 89 -11.30 -22.26 -4.60
CA GLY A 89 -12.66 -22.69 -4.25
C GLY A 89 -12.81 -23.11 -2.77
N ASP A 90 -11.86 -22.74 -1.90
CA ASP A 90 -11.88 -23.06 -0.48
C ASP A 90 -12.88 -22.16 0.26
N LYS A 91 -14.11 -22.65 0.38
CA LYS A 91 -15.22 -21.90 1.02
C LYS A 91 -14.94 -21.56 2.49
N LYS A 92 -14.23 -22.44 3.21
CA LYS A 92 -13.93 -22.26 4.63
C LYS A 92 -12.92 -21.11 4.77
N ARG A 93 -11.75 -21.21 4.13
CA ARG A 93 -10.72 -20.17 4.16
C ARG A 93 -11.23 -18.83 3.59
N LYS A 94 -12.02 -18.87 2.52
CA LYS A 94 -12.66 -17.67 1.98
C LYS A 94 -13.47 -16.92 3.06
N LYS A 95 -14.29 -17.61 3.85
CA LYS A 95 -15.07 -17.00 4.94
C LYS A 95 -14.15 -16.47 6.03
N GLU A 96 -13.20 -17.28 6.48
CA GLU A 96 -12.24 -16.94 7.55
C GLU A 96 -11.41 -15.69 7.20
N PHE A 97 -10.83 -15.65 6.01
CA PHE A 97 -9.98 -14.51 5.61
C PHE A 97 -10.76 -13.26 5.25
N LYS A 98 -11.99 -13.37 4.78
CA LYS A 98 -12.87 -12.20 4.65
C LYS A 98 -13.14 -11.57 6.01
N GLU A 99 -13.47 -12.39 7.00
CA GLU A 99 -13.73 -11.93 8.37
C GLU A 99 -12.46 -11.37 9.02
N LEU A 100 -11.33 -12.07 8.88
CA LEU A 100 -10.05 -11.61 9.40
C LEU A 100 -9.63 -10.27 8.79
N SER A 101 -9.74 -10.10 7.47
CA SER A 101 -9.45 -8.84 6.81
C SER A 101 -10.29 -7.69 7.34
N ARG A 102 -11.58 -7.92 7.62
CA ARG A 102 -12.45 -6.93 8.26
C ARG A 102 -11.98 -6.59 9.68
N LYS A 103 -11.65 -7.61 10.49
CA LYS A 103 -11.17 -7.40 11.87
C LYS A 103 -9.85 -6.62 11.90
N ILE A 104 -8.92 -6.90 10.98
CA ILE A 104 -7.67 -6.16 10.85
C ILE A 104 -7.96 -4.69 10.49
N PHE A 105 -8.88 -4.43 9.57
CA PHE A 105 -9.29 -3.07 9.26
C PHE A 105 -9.86 -2.34 10.47
N GLU A 106 -10.80 -2.94 11.19
CA GLU A 106 -11.41 -2.35 12.40
C GLU A 106 -10.38 -2.12 13.52
N GLY A 107 -9.44 -3.05 13.70
CA GLY A 107 -8.34 -2.91 14.65
C GLY A 107 -7.46 -1.71 14.33
N ASN A 108 -7.08 -1.55 13.06
CA ASN A 108 -6.30 -0.41 12.61
C ASN A 108 -7.10 0.90 12.67
N LYS A 109 -8.39 0.88 12.33
CA LYS A 109 -9.28 2.03 12.48
C LYS A 109 -9.34 2.51 13.92
N ALA A 110 -9.46 1.60 14.88
CA ALA A 110 -9.42 1.92 16.30
C ALA A 110 -8.03 2.46 16.73
N GLN A 111 -6.95 1.85 16.25
CA GLN A 111 -5.57 2.24 16.56
C GLN A 111 -5.23 3.65 16.07
N TYR A 112 -5.74 4.06 14.90
CA TYR A 112 -5.39 5.32 14.23
C TYR A 112 -6.54 6.34 14.24
N ALA A 113 -7.22 6.47 15.38
CA ALA A 113 -8.26 7.48 15.63
C ALA A 113 -9.35 7.55 14.54
N GLY A 114 -9.84 6.38 14.08
CA GLY A 114 -10.86 6.28 13.04
C GLY A 114 -10.36 6.63 11.63
N PHE A 115 -9.06 6.56 11.38
CA PHE A 115 -8.42 7.09 10.18
C PHE A 115 -8.66 8.60 10.02
N ASN A 116 -8.60 9.35 11.13
CA ASN A 116 -8.61 10.80 11.08
C ASN A 116 -7.28 11.33 10.52
N PHE A 117 -7.19 11.50 9.20
CA PHE A 117 -5.98 11.99 8.52
C PHE A 117 -5.62 13.45 8.86
N HIS A 118 -6.42 14.14 9.68
CA HIS A 118 -6.11 15.44 10.24
C HIS A 118 -5.59 15.37 11.70
N ASP A 119 -5.31 14.15 12.19
CA ASP A 119 -4.74 13.96 13.51
C ASP A 119 -3.24 14.26 13.51
N ASN A 120 -2.78 14.98 14.54
CA ASN A 120 -1.36 15.28 14.78
C ASN A 120 -0.86 14.72 16.12
N ASN A 121 -1.60 13.78 16.72
CA ASN A 121 -1.15 13.07 17.90
C ASN A 121 0.06 12.19 17.55
N GLU A 122 1.07 12.19 18.39
CA GLU A 122 2.34 11.48 18.14
C GLU A 122 2.14 9.97 17.93
N ASN A 123 1.15 9.35 18.58
CA ASN A 123 0.89 7.91 18.48
C ASN A 123 -0.01 7.53 17.29
N THR A 124 -0.85 8.45 16.84
CA THR A 124 -1.90 8.18 15.83
C THR A 124 -1.83 9.11 14.63
N GLY A 125 -0.96 10.13 14.68
CA GLY A 125 -0.87 11.16 13.66
C GLY A 125 -0.12 10.74 12.39
N TRP A 126 -0.38 11.49 11.35
CA TRP A 126 0.03 11.22 9.98
C TRP A 126 1.12 12.19 9.55
N PHE A 127 2.38 11.92 9.95
CA PHE A 127 3.51 12.82 9.76
C PHE A 127 4.35 12.50 8.53
N ILE A 128 4.37 11.23 8.12
CA ILE A 128 5.15 10.72 7.02
C ILE A 128 4.22 10.41 5.86
N TYR A 129 4.44 11.03 4.71
CA TYR A 129 3.48 10.96 3.62
C TYR A 129 3.44 9.61 2.90
N ASP A 130 4.55 8.88 2.79
CA ASP A 130 4.55 7.53 2.24
C ASP A 130 3.81 6.55 3.14
N ASP A 131 3.87 6.70 4.47
CA ASP A 131 3.06 5.94 5.42
C ASP A 131 1.56 6.05 5.07
N ILE A 132 1.10 7.26 4.74
CA ILE A 132 -0.29 7.52 4.33
C ILE A 132 -0.57 6.92 2.94
N GLN A 133 0.38 6.99 2.01
CA GLN A 133 0.17 6.45 0.65
C GLN A 133 0.03 4.92 0.64
N TRP A 134 0.71 4.22 1.52
CA TRP A 134 0.50 2.77 1.67
C TRP A 134 -0.94 2.45 2.09
N TRP A 135 -1.52 3.25 2.98
CA TRP A 135 -2.94 3.14 3.33
C TRP A 135 -3.84 3.49 2.14
N THR A 136 -3.54 4.54 1.39
CA THR A 136 -4.30 4.90 0.19
C THR A 136 -4.41 3.71 -0.78
N ILE A 137 -3.28 3.07 -1.08
CA ILE A 137 -3.22 1.91 -2.00
C ILE A 137 -4.05 0.75 -1.45
N THR A 138 -3.84 0.39 -0.20
CA THR A 138 -4.47 -0.81 0.38
C THR A 138 -5.98 -0.61 0.58
N LEU A 139 -6.42 0.57 1.02
CA LEU A 139 -7.85 0.91 1.12
C LEU A 139 -8.56 0.85 -0.24
N ALA A 140 -7.94 1.39 -1.30
CA ALA A 140 -8.52 1.29 -2.65
C ALA A 140 -8.60 -0.16 -3.15
N ARG A 141 -7.58 -0.98 -2.86
CA ARG A 141 -7.58 -2.42 -3.16
C ARG A 141 -8.66 -3.17 -2.37
N ALA A 142 -8.88 -2.80 -1.11
CA ALA A 142 -9.95 -3.37 -0.29
C ALA A 142 -11.33 -3.04 -0.88
N TYR A 143 -11.55 -1.79 -1.32
CA TYR A 143 -12.75 -1.41 -2.06
C TYR A 143 -12.95 -2.26 -3.31
N GLN A 144 -11.92 -2.41 -4.15
CA GLN A 144 -11.99 -3.25 -5.36
C GLN A 144 -12.35 -4.71 -5.04
N LEU A 145 -11.94 -5.22 -3.87
CA LEU A 145 -12.13 -6.61 -3.49
C LEU A 145 -13.46 -6.87 -2.79
N PHE A 146 -13.90 -5.96 -1.94
CA PHE A 146 -15.05 -6.16 -1.06
C PHE A 146 -16.26 -5.26 -1.38
N GLY A 147 -16.06 -4.17 -2.12
CA GLY A 147 -17.12 -3.24 -2.54
C GLY A 147 -17.64 -2.33 -1.43
N ASP A 148 -16.93 -2.18 -0.32
CA ASP A 148 -17.33 -1.32 0.79
C ASP A 148 -16.91 0.13 0.54
N ASP A 149 -17.89 1.04 0.43
CA ASP A 149 -17.68 2.45 0.12
C ASP A 149 -16.85 3.19 1.18
N GLU A 150 -16.79 2.70 2.41
CA GLU A 150 -15.94 3.27 3.46
C GLU A 150 -14.47 3.19 3.07
N TYR A 151 -14.04 2.06 2.50
CA TYR A 151 -12.65 1.91 2.04
C TYR A 151 -12.30 2.92 0.95
N LEU A 152 -13.19 3.15 -0.01
CA LEU A 152 -12.95 4.15 -1.05
C LEU A 152 -12.88 5.56 -0.49
N LYS A 153 -13.81 5.94 0.38
CA LYS A 153 -13.82 7.26 1.04
C LYS A 153 -12.54 7.52 1.82
N LEU A 154 -12.07 6.54 2.59
CA LEU A 154 -10.84 6.66 3.36
C LEU A 154 -9.60 6.71 2.45
N SER A 155 -9.58 5.93 1.36
CA SER A 155 -8.51 5.99 0.37
C SER A 155 -8.42 7.35 -0.30
N GLU A 156 -9.54 7.95 -0.68
CA GLU A 156 -9.58 9.28 -1.28
C GLU A 156 -9.19 10.37 -0.28
N ALA A 157 -9.63 10.26 0.97
CA ALA A 157 -9.26 11.19 2.03
C ALA A 157 -7.75 11.14 2.35
N SER A 158 -7.17 9.93 2.39
CA SER A 158 -5.72 9.76 2.60
C SER A 158 -4.91 10.32 1.44
N PHE A 159 -5.32 10.08 0.20
CA PHE A 159 -4.68 10.68 -0.97
C PHE A 159 -4.74 12.21 -0.96
N SER A 160 -5.92 12.76 -0.62
CA SER A 160 -6.11 14.21 -0.48
C SER A 160 -5.18 14.79 0.60
N ARG A 161 -5.07 14.12 1.76
CA ARG A 161 -4.16 14.50 2.83
C ARG A 161 -2.70 14.56 2.36
N VAL A 162 -2.26 13.58 1.61
CA VAL A 162 -0.88 13.56 1.08
C VAL A 162 -0.68 14.66 0.05
N TRP A 163 -1.58 14.83 -0.89
CA TRP A 163 -1.39 15.77 -1.99
C TRP A 163 -1.52 17.23 -1.54
N TYR A 164 -2.58 17.55 -0.77
CA TYR A 164 -2.98 18.91 -0.44
C TYR A 164 -2.69 19.32 1.01
N GLY A 165 -2.36 18.36 1.87
CA GLY A 165 -2.16 18.63 3.28
C GLY A 165 -3.42 18.69 4.11
N SER A 166 -3.33 19.41 5.21
CA SER A 166 -4.43 19.66 6.14
C SER A 166 -4.28 21.01 6.83
N GLU A 167 -5.16 21.94 6.52
CA GLU A 167 -5.20 23.26 7.18
C GLU A 167 -5.42 23.13 8.69
N LYS A 168 -6.11 22.08 9.15
CA LYS A 168 -6.36 21.84 10.59
C LYS A 168 -5.11 21.65 11.43
N VAL A 169 -4.05 21.14 10.82
CA VAL A 169 -2.75 20.89 11.48
C VAL A 169 -1.61 21.72 10.88
N GLY A 170 -1.92 22.64 9.97
CA GLY A 170 -0.94 23.54 9.35
C GLY A 170 -0.04 22.87 8.31
N ASP A 171 -0.49 21.74 7.76
CA ASP A 171 0.24 21.01 6.72
C ASP A 171 -0.21 21.44 5.32
N THR A 172 0.75 21.74 4.46
CA THR A 172 0.53 22.21 3.07
C THR A 172 0.56 21.09 2.03
N GLY A 173 0.77 19.84 2.46
CA GLY A 173 0.85 18.66 1.58
C GLY A 173 2.26 18.36 1.08
N SER A 174 2.38 17.17 0.52
CA SER A 174 3.63 16.63 0.01
C SER A 174 3.99 17.12 -1.39
N TYR A 175 3.00 17.49 -2.21
CA TYR A 175 3.25 17.91 -3.60
C TYR A 175 3.92 19.28 -3.65
N ASP A 176 5.00 19.38 -4.44
CA ASP A 176 5.69 20.64 -4.71
C ASP A 176 5.18 21.28 -6.01
N PRO A 177 4.33 22.34 -5.94
CA PRO A 177 3.77 22.96 -7.14
C PRO A 177 4.79 23.79 -7.94
N LYS A 178 6.00 24.04 -7.40
CA LYS A 178 7.03 24.85 -8.07
C LYS A 178 8.02 23.98 -8.84
N LYS A 179 8.43 22.84 -8.28
CA LYS A 179 9.48 21.99 -8.84
C LYS A 179 9.00 20.58 -9.19
N GLY A 180 7.72 20.28 -8.94
CA GLY A 180 7.16 18.94 -9.09
C GLY A 180 7.67 17.94 -8.06
N GLY A 181 7.13 16.72 -8.09
CA GLY A 181 7.47 15.66 -7.17
C GLY A 181 6.89 15.84 -5.77
N MET A 182 7.13 14.85 -4.92
CA MET A 182 6.52 14.72 -3.59
C MET A 182 7.60 14.75 -2.51
N PHE A 183 7.40 15.54 -1.45
CA PHE A 183 8.22 15.51 -0.25
C PHE A 183 7.89 14.29 0.60
N TRP A 184 8.90 13.73 1.29
CA TRP A 184 8.75 12.50 2.07
C TRP A 184 7.86 12.66 3.31
N GLN A 185 8.01 13.78 4.03
CA GLN A 185 7.36 13.96 5.33
C GLN A 185 6.86 15.40 5.54
N TRP A 186 5.82 15.54 6.33
CA TRP A 186 5.37 16.84 6.82
C TRP A 186 6.29 17.35 7.92
N GLN A 187 6.55 16.48 8.92
CA GLN A 187 7.47 16.77 10.02
C GLN A 187 8.03 15.46 10.59
N PRO A 188 9.26 15.49 11.14
CA PRO A 188 9.81 14.36 11.86
C PRO A 188 9.00 14.07 13.12
N ILE A 189 8.75 12.80 13.42
CA ILE A 189 7.96 12.35 14.57
C ILE A 189 8.56 12.84 15.90
N HIS A 190 9.90 12.78 16.04
CA HIS A 190 10.60 13.14 17.28
C HIS A 190 10.97 14.61 17.40
N ASN A 191 10.88 15.37 16.35
CA ASN A 191 11.23 16.79 16.32
C ASN A 191 10.36 17.48 15.29
N PRO A 192 9.08 17.71 15.58
CA PRO A 192 8.14 18.24 14.62
C PRO A 192 8.58 19.61 14.11
N LYS A 193 8.89 19.67 12.84
CA LYS A 193 9.16 20.91 12.10
C LYS A 193 8.43 20.83 10.78
N PRO A 194 7.76 21.91 10.33
CA PRO A 194 7.13 21.94 9.03
C PRO A 194 8.10 21.56 7.91
N ASN A 195 7.62 20.89 6.88
CA ASN A 195 8.38 20.64 5.67
C ASN A 195 9.00 21.90 5.13
N ARG A 196 10.22 21.77 4.65
CA ARG A 196 10.98 22.85 4.02
C ARG A 196 11.42 22.43 2.63
N PRO A 197 11.70 23.38 1.73
CA PRO A 197 12.48 23.11 0.54
C PRO A 197 13.80 22.41 0.94
N GLY A 198 14.04 21.20 0.40
CA GLY A 198 15.20 20.39 0.74
C GLY A 198 14.94 19.18 1.64
N ASP A 199 13.76 19.06 2.25
CA ASP A 199 13.33 17.81 2.90
C ASP A 199 13.02 16.78 1.80
N GLY A 200 13.94 15.88 1.56
CA GLY A 200 14.09 14.98 0.41
C GLY A 200 12.82 14.53 -0.33
N LYS A 201 12.90 14.58 -1.63
CA LYS A 201 11.91 13.95 -2.52
C LYS A 201 12.36 12.53 -2.82
N MET A 202 11.86 11.59 -2.03
CA MET A 202 12.33 10.20 -2.02
C MET A 202 11.54 9.32 -2.99
N ALA A 203 12.18 8.24 -3.44
CA ALA A 203 11.53 7.23 -4.28
C ALA A 203 10.33 6.58 -3.56
N CYS A 204 10.44 6.36 -2.24
CA CYS A 204 9.41 5.73 -1.41
C CYS A 204 8.11 6.51 -1.29
N ILE A 205 8.08 7.80 -1.60
CA ILE A 205 6.84 8.58 -1.70
C ILE A 205 6.40 8.81 -3.14
N ASN A 206 7.33 9.10 -4.05
CA ASN A 206 6.99 9.47 -5.41
C ASN A 206 6.36 8.28 -6.19
N PHE A 207 7.00 7.12 -6.20
CA PHE A 207 6.44 5.96 -6.92
C PHE A 207 5.18 5.36 -6.27
N PRO A 208 5.06 5.21 -4.95
CA PRO A 208 3.79 4.85 -4.34
C PRO A 208 2.65 5.84 -4.62
N THR A 209 2.94 7.16 -4.76
CA THR A 209 1.92 8.13 -5.17
C THR A 209 1.38 7.84 -6.57
N VAL A 210 2.24 7.43 -7.52
CA VAL A 210 1.78 6.96 -8.84
C VAL A 210 0.87 5.74 -8.71
N VAL A 211 1.28 4.74 -7.91
CA VAL A 211 0.48 3.53 -7.68
C VAL A 211 -0.86 3.87 -7.00
N ALA A 212 -0.86 4.73 -5.99
CA ALA A 212 -2.06 5.19 -5.30
C ALA A 212 -3.04 5.89 -6.25
N ALA A 213 -2.55 6.85 -7.04
CA ALA A 213 -3.36 7.58 -8.02
C ALA A 213 -3.93 6.63 -9.08
N MET A 214 -3.15 5.68 -9.60
CA MET A 214 -3.64 4.69 -10.57
C MET A 214 -4.61 3.69 -9.98
N THR A 215 -4.44 3.30 -8.70
CA THR A 215 -5.39 2.43 -8.01
C THR A 215 -6.72 3.15 -7.81
N LEU A 216 -6.70 4.43 -7.43
CA LEU A 216 -7.89 5.28 -7.35
C LEU A 216 -8.53 5.52 -8.71
N TYR A 217 -7.75 5.80 -9.76
CA TYR A 217 -8.25 5.87 -11.14
C TYR A 217 -9.08 4.64 -11.52
N ASN A 218 -8.63 3.44 -11.13
CA ASN A 218 -9.33 2.19 -11.42
C ASN A 218 -10.52 1.92 -10.48
N SER A 219 -10.62 2.62 -9.35
CA SER A 219 -11.63 2.38 -8.31
C SER A 219 -12.82 3.34 -8.37
N VAL A 220 -12.57 4.62 -8.69
CA VAL A 220 -13.65 5.62 -8.65
C VAL A 220 -14.60 5.51 -9.83
N PRO A 221 -15.89 5.89 -9.68
CA PRO A 221 -16.88 5.87 -10.75
C PRO A 221 -16.45 6.69 -11.98
N LYS A 222 -16.70 6.19 -13.19
CA LYS A 222 -16.33 6.85 -14.45
C LYS A 222 -16.97 8.21 -14.65
N ASN A 223 -18.18 8.39 -14.13
CA ASN A 223 -19.00 9.60 -14.30
C ASN A 223 -18.96 10.51 -13.07
N ARG A 224 -17.96 10.34 -12.18
CA ARG A 224 -17.83 11.17 -11.00
C ARG A 224 -17.54 12.61 -11.40
N LYS A 225 -18.31 13.55 -10.83
CA LYS A 225 -18.05 14.98 -10.96
C LYS A 225 -16.89 15.39 -10.03
N PRO A 226 -16.09 16.39 -10.42
CA PRO A 226 -15.06 16.91 -9.53
C PRO A 226 -15.69 17.52 -8.26
N SER A 227 -14.96 17.45 -7.13
CA SER A 227 -15.32 18.20 -5.92
C SER A 227 -15.23 19.71 -6.20
N ALA A 228 -16.14 20.47 -5.63
CA ALA A 228 -16.12 21.94 -5.66
C ALA A 228 -15.21 22.53 -4.56
N ASP A 229 -14.72 21.71 -3.63
CA ASP A 229 -13.93 22.16 -2.51
C ASP A 229 -12.53 22.60 -2.92
N LYS A 230 -11.98 23.61 -2.27
CA LYS A 230 -10.60 24.08 -2.47
C LYS A 230 -9.59 22.96 -2.24
N ILE A 231 -9.80 22.14 -1.21
CA ILE A 231 -9.09 20.91 -0.95
C ILE A 231 -10.08 19.76 -1.23
N PRO A 232 -10.00 19.12 -2.40
CA PRO A 232 -10.98 18.11 -2.78
C PRO A 232 -10.79 16.84 -1.96
N LEU A 233 -11.87 16.39 -1.29
CA LEU A 233 -11.90 15.11 -0.59
C LEU A 233 -11.89 13.92 -1.56
N TYR A 234 -12.36 14.12 -2.79
CA TYR A 234 -12.38 13.14 -3.87
C TYR A 234 -12.14 13.83 -5.21
N GLN A 235 -11.72 13.05 -6.20
CA GLN A 235 -11.36 13.55 -7.53
C GLN A 235 -11.96 12.67 -8.61
N THR A 236 -11.96 13.17 -9.85
CA THR A 236 -12.34 12.36 -11.02
C THR A 236 -11.22 11.40 -11.40
N ARG A 237 -11.55 10.41 -12.24
CA ARG A 237 -10.54 9.48 -12.78
C ARG A 237 -9.44 10.23 -13.54
N GLU A 238 -9.83 11.20 -14.35
CA GLU A 238 -8.91 11.99 -15.18
C GLU A 238 -7.95 12.80 -14.32
N GLN A 239 -8.43 13.33 -13.18
CA GLN A 239 -7.59 14.05 -12.22
C GLN A 239 -6.57 13.11 -11.55
N TYR A 240 -6.97 11.89 -11.17
CA TYR A 240 -6.02 10.90 -10.65
C TYR A 240 -5.00 10.46 -11.70
N LEU A 241 -5.45 10.24 -12.95
CA LEU A 241 -4.55 9.89 -14.05
C LEU A 241 -3.53 11.00 -14.35
N ALA A 242 -3.99 12.26 -14.37
CA ALA A 242 -3.10 13.40 -14.57
C ALA A 242 -2.02 13.48 -13.49
N LYS A 243 -2.40 13.31 -12.22
CA LYS A 243 -1.46 13.28 -11.09
C LYS A 243 -0.49 12.11 -11.16
N ALA A 244 -0.96 10.93 -11.55
CA ALA A 244 -0.10 9.77 -11.73
C ALA A 244 0.96 10.01 -12.79
N LYS A 245 0.58 10.56 -13.95
CA LYS A 245 1.50 10.90 -15.04
C LYS A 245 2.54 11.94 -14.61
N GLU A 246 2.09 13.01 -13.98
CA GLU A 246 2.94 14.10 -13.53
C GLU A 246 4.05 13.59 -12.57
N ILE A 247 3.67 12.79 -11.56
CA ILE A 247 4.65 12.25 -10.60
C ILE A 247 5.53 11.17 -11.23
N TYR A 248 4.98 10.35 -12.13
CA TYR A 248 5.77 9.37 -12.87
C TYR A 248 6.84 10.03 -13.73
N GLU A 249 6.47 11.04 -14.52
CA GLU A 249 7.38 11.80 -15.37
C GLU A 249 8.47 12.48 -14.53
N TRP A 250 8.08 13.14 -13.44
CA TRP A 250 9.03 13.70 -12.50
C TRP A 250 10.00 12.65 -11.93
N GLY A 251 9.50 11.48 -11.52
CA GLY A 251 10.30 10.39 -10.96
C GLY A 251 11.30 9.82 -11.99
N VAL A 252 10.86 9.64 -13.23
CA VAL A 252 11.71 9.17 -14.33
C VAL A 252 12.80 10.20 -14.66
N GLU A 253 12.49 11.49 -14.64
CA GLU A 253 13.44 12.55 -14.93
C GLU A 253 14.46 12.75 -13.81
N ASN A 254 14.04 12.64 -12.55
CA ASN A 254 14.82 13.07 -11.41
C ASN A 254 15.45 11.94 -10.59
N LEU A 255 14.88 10.74 -10.61
CA LEU A 255 15.30 9.60 -9.79
C LEU A 255 15.80 8.42 -10.62
N PHE A 256 15.44 8.29 -11.89
CA PHE A 256 15.82 7.16 -12.72
C PHE A 256 17.06 7.45 -13.54
N ASP A 257 18.11 6.67 -13.35
CA ASP A 257 19.32 6.70 -14.17
C ASP A 257 19.14 5.80 -15.39
N LYS A 258 18.98 6.40 -16.55
CA LYS A 258 18.77 5.71 -17.83
C LYS A 258 19.99 4.89 -18.28
N GLN A 259 21.20 5.23 -17.82
CA GLN A 259 22.43 4.53 -18.22
C GLN A 259 22.59 3.23 -17.44
N THR A 260 22.30 3.25 -16.15
CA THR A 260 22.47 2.10 -15.26
C THR A 260 21.18 1.32 -14.99
N GLY A 261 20.03 1.87 -15.34
CA GLY A 261 18.69 1.31 -15.01
C GLY A 261 18.36 1.39 -13.52
N ARG A 262 19.11 2.18 -12.74
CA ARG A 262 18.91 2.30 -11.28
C ARG A 262 17.97 3.45 -10.94
N ILE A 263 17.31 3.30 -9.80
CA ILE A 263 16.50 4.36 -9.18
C ILE A 263 17.28 4.89 -7.97
N ALA A 264 17.47 6.20 -7.90
CA ALA A 264 18.03 6.85 -6.73
C ALA A 264 16.99 6.82 -5.59
N ASP A 265 17.48 6.61 -4.36
CA ASP A 265 16.60 6.63 -3.19
C ASP A 265 15.98 8.00 -2.97
N SER A 266 16.74 9.07 -3.15
CA SER A 266 16.27 10.44 -2.93
C SER A 266 16.93 11.45 -3.83
N ARG A 267 16.25 12.58 -4.03
CA ARG A 267 16.82 13.82 -4.55
C ARG A 267 16.49 14.96 -3.59
N HIS A 268 17.51 15.67 -3.17
CA HIS A 268 17.36 16.91 -2.41
C HIS A 268 16.99 18.02 -3.39
N GLY A 269 15.90 18.72 -3.12
CA GLY A 269 15.31 19.72 -4.01
C GLY A 269 16.02 21.08 -4.01
#